data_8a5fc54fad72f0dfb65e150c85defaaf
#
_entry.id   8a5fc54fad72f0dfb65e150c85defaaf
#
_cell.length_a   1.000
_cell.length_b   1.000
_cell.length_c   1.000
_cell.angle_alpha   90.00
_cell.angle_beta   90.00
_cell.angle_gamma   90.00
#
_symmetry.space_group_name_H-M   'P 1'
#
loop_
_entity.id
_entity.type
_entity.pdbx_description
1 polymer ?
#
loop_
_entity_poly.entity_id
_entity_poly.type
_entity_poly.pdbx_seq_one_letter_code
_entity_poly.pdbx_strand_id
1 'polypeptide(L)'
;MVHAHRERIYIRKDIILKLSDYGELNQSQLMSYCGLNNVKHKPIIDELVEKGLIIRFEEPWGEQNRIIKYRVSEKGKEIVEAVLEPYELLFPRGEDRKK
;
A
#
# COMPACT_ATOMS: atom_id res chain seq x y z
N MET A 1 2.94 -9.95 -22.82
CA MET A 1 2.81 -9.65 -22.31
C MET A 1 2.68 -9.16 -21.53
N VAL A 2 2.40 -9.05 -21.51
CA VAL A 2 2.19 -8.66 -20.94
C VAL A 2 2.19 -8.26 -20.03
N HIS A 3 2.46 -7.95 -19.75
CA HIS A 3 2.53 -7.40 -18.96
C HIS A 3 2.13 -6.33 -18.54
N ALA A 4 1.41 -6.02 -18.80
CA ALA A 4 0.84 -4.76 -18.43
C ALA A 4 0.13 -4.81 -17.12
N HIS A 5 -0.18 -5.94 -16.66
CA HIS A 5 -0.83 -6.12 -15.37
C HIS A 5 0.16 -6.53 -14.32
N ARG A 6 -0.06 -6.03 -13.10
CA ARG A 6 0.64 -6.57 -11.96
C ARG A 6 -0.28 -7.55 -11.27
N GLU A 7 0.31 -8.60 -10.72
CA GLU A 7 -0.45 -9.54 -9.93
C GLU A 7 -1.04 -8.84 -8.72
N ARG A 8 -2.23 -9.24 -8.32
CA ARG A 8 -2.86 -8.63 -7.16
C ARG A 8 -2.01 -8.78 -5.91
N ILE A 9 -1.29 -9.86 -5.78
CA ILE A 9 -0.43 -10.05 -4.62
C ILE A 9 0.68 -9.00 -4.59
N TYR A 10 1.23 -8.65 -5.74
CA TYR A 10 2.27 -7.62 -5.79
C TYR A 10 1.71 -6.24 -5.48
N ILE A 11 0.48 -5.97 -5.91
CA ILE A 11 -0.16 -4.70 -5.59
C ILE A 11 -0.39 -4.60 -4.09
N ARG A 12 -0.89 -5.65 -3.47
CA ARG A 12 -1.12 -5.65 -2.02
C ARG A 12 0.20 -5.46 -1.28
N LYS A 13 1.23 -6.14 -1.72
CA LYS A 13 2.55 -6.01 -1.12
C LYS A 13 3.06 -4.58 -1.23
N ASP A 14 2.94 -3.98 -2.41
CA ASP A 14 3.42 -2.62 -2.62
C ASP A 14 2.70 -1.63 -1.71
N ILE A 15 1.40 -1.77 -1.56
CA ILE A 15 0.62 -0.89 -0.71
C ILE A 15 1.13 -0.97 0.73
N ILE A 16 1.28 -2.17 1.24
CA ILE A 16 1.68 -2.36 2.63
C ILE A 16 3.11 -1.85 2.84
N LEU A 17 4.01 -2.14 1.92
CA LEU A 17 5.39 -1.70 2.05
C LEU A 17 5.53 -0.20 1.94
N LYS A 18 4.77 0.44 1.05
CA LYS A 18 4.81 1.89 0.95
C LYS A 18 4.32 2.54 2.23
N LEU A 19 3.23 2.03 2.78
CA LEU A 19 2.73 2.57 4.03
C LEU A 19 3.71 2.32 5.17
N SER A 20 4.37 1.19 5.17
CA SER A 20 5.37 0.90 6.18
C SER A 20 6.54 1.88 6.07
N ASP A 21 6.96 2.19 4.86
CA ASP A 21 8.09 3.08 4.64
C ASP A 21 7.77 4.52 4.99
N TYR A 22 6.59 4.99 4.63
CA TYR A 22 6.24 6.40 4.81
C TYR A 22 5.48 6.69 6.08
N GLY A 23 4.94 5.66 6.72
CA GLY A 23 4.16 5.81 7.94
C GLY A 23 2.70 6.04 7.67
N GLU A 24 2.35 7.16 7.07
CA GLU A 24 0.97 7.47 6.74
C GLU A 24 0.92 8.11 5.38
N LEU A 25 -0.07 7.74 4.60
CA LEU A 25 -0.30 8.35 3.29
C LEU A 25 -1.80 8.55 3.10
N ASN A 26 -2.17 9.66 2.46
CA ASN A 26 -3.55 9.80 2.05
C ASN A 26 -3.78 8.98 0.78
N GLN A 27 -5.04 8.92 0.34
CA GLN A 27 -5.37 8.06 -0.78
C GLN A 27 -4.65 8.46 -2.05
N SER A 28 -4.60 9.75 -2.34
CA SER A 28 -3.92 10.23 -3.55
C SER A 28 -2.45 9.88 -3.54
N GLN A 29 -1.79 10.07 -2.39
CA GLN A 29 -0.37 9.74 -2.27
C GLN A 29 -0.15 8.25 -2.44
N LEU A 30 -0.99 7.44 -1.81
CA LEU A 30 -0.84 5.99 -1.89
C LEU A 30 -1.00 5.52 -3.32
N MET A 31 -2.02 6.03 -4.00
CA MET A 31 -2.24 5.67 -5.40
C MET A 31 -1.07 6.08 -6.27
N SER A 32 -0.58 7.30 -6.06
CA SER A 32 0.52 7.83 -6.86
C SER A 32 1.81 7.05 -6.62
N TYR A 33 2.14 6.82 -5.36
CA TYR A 33 3.41 6.17 -5.03
C TYR A 33 3.44 4.71 -5.46
N CYS A 34 2.28 4.07 -5.50
CA CYS A 34 2.22 2.67 -5.93
C CYS A 34 1.89 2.53 -7.42
N GLY A 35 1.66 3.64 -8.11
CA GLY A 35 1.31 3.59 -9.52
C GLY A 35 -0.04 2.95 -9.75
N LEU A 36 -1.03 3.28 -8.94
CA LEU A 36 -2.33 2.64 -8.99
C LEU A 36 -3.38 3.58 -9.55
N ASN A 37 -4.43 2.98 -10.05
CA ASN A 37 -5.60 3.69 -10.54
C ASN A 37 -6.65 3.73 -9.45
N ASN A 38 -7.21 4.91 -9.19
CA ASN A 38 -8.15 5.10 -8.11
C ASN A 38 -9.38 4.20 -8.24
N VAL A 39 -9.95 4.16 -9.41
CA VAL A 39 -11.18 3.40 -9.61
C VAL A 39 -10.91 1.91 -9.59
N LYS A 40 -9.86 1.51 -10.30
CA LYS A 40 -9.59 0.09 -10.49
C LYS A 40 -9.03 -0.58 -9.25
N HIS A 41 -8.21 0.13 -8.49
CA HIS A 41 -7.46 -0.50 -7.41
C HIS A 41 -7.96 -0.17 -6.02
N LYS A 42 -8.91 0.74 -5.89
CA LYS A 42 -9.46 1.05 -4.58
C LYS A 42 -10.05 -0.19 -3.89
N PRO A 43 -10.70 -1.12 -4.61
CA PRO A 43 -11.20 -2.32 -3.93
C PRO A 43 -10.11 -3.14 -3.25
N ILE A 44 -8.88 -3.08 -3.78
CA ILE A 44 -7.77 -3.80 -3.14
C ILE A 44 -7.41 -3.14 -1.81
N ILE A 45 -7.39 -1.81 -1.79
CA ILE A 45 -7.13 -1.08 -0.55
C ILE A 45 -8.23 -1.38 0.46
N ASP A 46 -9.48 -1.34 0.03
CA ASP A 46 -10.60 -1.63 0.93
C ASP A 46 -10.51 -3.05 1.49
N GLU A 47 -10.08 -3.99 0.67
CA GLU A 47 -9.90 -5.36 1.12
C GLU A 47 -8.83 -5.45 2.20
N LEU A 48 -7.74 -4.72 2.05
CA LEU A 48 -6.67 -4.73 3.05
C LEU A 48 -7.16 -4.12 4.37
N VAL A 49 -7.99 -3.09 4.28
CA VAL A 49 -8.60 -2.52 5.49
C VAL A 49 -9.49 -3.55 6.15
N GLU A 50 -10.31 -4.22 5.36
CA GLU A 50 -11.23 -5.20 5.90
C GLU A 50 -10.50 -6.36 6.56
N LYS A 51 -9.36 -6.74 6.00
CA LYS A 51 -8.56 -7.82 6.57
C LYS A 51 -7.77 -7.37 7.79
N GLY A 52 -7.80 -6.11 8.11
CA GLY A 52 -7.10 -5.59 9.28
C GLY A 52 -5.61 -5.41 9.08
N LEU A 53 -5.15 -5.35 7.84
CA LEU A 53 -3.72 -5.18 7.56
C LEU A 53 -3.33 -3.72 7.47
N ILE A 54 -4.26 -2.85 7.06
CA ILE A 54 -4.03 -1.42 7.10
C ILE A 54 -5.23 -0.78 7.77
N ILE A 55 -5.03 0.43 8.27
CA ILE A 55 -6.05 1.17 8.99
C ILE A 55 -6.38 2.42 8.20
N ARG A 56 -7.66 2.64 7.98
CA ARG A 56 -8.14 3.88 7.38
C ARG A 56 -8.65 4.78 8.48
N PHE A 57 -8.23 6.02 8.46
CA PHE A 57 -8.65 6.98 9.46
C PHE A 57 -8.79 8.35 8.84
N GLU A 58 -9.47 9.25 9.54
CA GLU A 58 -9.68 10.61 9.07
C GLU A 58 -8.99 11.58 9.99
N GLU A 59 -8.47 12.63 9.39
CA GLU A 59 -7.88 13.74 10.15
C GLU A 59 -8.51 15.04 9.71
N PRO A 60 -8.60 16.01 10.61
CA PRO A 60 -9.07 17.33 10.21
C PRO A 60 -8.13 17.94 9.18
N TRP A 61 -8.71 18.65 8.24
CA TRP A 61 -7.95 19.35 7.23
C TRP A 61 -8.56 20.74 7.13
N GLY A 62 -7.95 21.72 7.76
CA GLY A 62 -8.56 23.03 7.87
C GLY A 62 -9.69 22.99 8.87
N GLU A 63 -10.64 23.90 8.69
CA GLU A 63 -11.70 24.05 9.69
C GLU A 63 -12.88 23.13 9.47
N GLN A 64 -13.16 22.78 8.22
CA GLN A 64 -14.37 22.03 7.94
C GLN A 64 -14.14 20.79 7.12
N ASN A 65 -12.94 20.60 6.65
CA ASN A 65 -12.64 19.47 5.79
C ASN A 65 -11.94 18.38 6.56
N ARG A 66 -11.99 17.18 6.01
CA ARG A 66 -11.29 16.05 6.59
C ARG A 66 -10.58 15.34 5.47
N ILE A 67 -9.46 14.73 5.79
CA ILE A 67 -8.69 13.96 4.82
C ILE A 67 -8.60 12.53 5.31
N ILE A 68 -8.75 11.59 4.39
CA ILE A 68 -8.68 10.18 4.69
C ILE A 68 -7.25 9.72 4.47
N LYS A 69 -6.70 9.06 5.47
CA LYS A 69 -5.34 8.54 5.41
C LYS A 69 -5.32 7.07 5.78
N TYR A 70 -4.22 6.45 5.46
CA TYR A 70 -4.01 5.03 5.74
C TYR A 70 -2.68 4.82 6.43
N ARG A 71 -2.60 3.80 7.25
CA ARG A 71 -1.33 3.36 7.84
C ARG A 71 -1.40 1.86 8.06
N VAL A 72 -0.23 1.25 8.26
CA VAL A 72 -0.17 -0.18 8.49
C VAL A 72 -0.60 -0.48 9.92
N SER A 73 -1.40 -1.52 10.11
CA SER A 73 -1.80 -1.96 11.44
C SER A 73 -0.67 -2.76 12.08
N GLU A 74 -0.84 -3.12 13.35
CA GLU A 74 0.12 -4.00 14.02
C GLU A 74 0.22 -5.33 13.28
N LYS A 75 -0.92 -5.87 12.88
CA LYS A 75 -0.94 -7.12 12.13
C LYS A 75 -0.20 -6.98 10.82
N GLY A 76 -0.40 -5.84 10.15
CA GLY A 76 0.30 -5.59 8.90
C GLY A 76 1.80 -5.47 9.10
N LYS A 77 2.24 -4.85 10.21
CA LYS A 77 3.66 -4.74 10.49
C LYS A 77 4.29 -6.11 10.71
N GLU A 78 3.57 -7.00 11.37
CA GLU A 78 4.07 -8.35 11.56
C GLU A 78 4.27 -9.06 10.24
N ILE A 79 3.35 -8.87 9.31
CA ILE A 79 3.47 -9.47 8.00
C ILE A 79 4.63 -8.87 7.23
N VAL A 80 4.85 -7.56 7.34
CA VAL A 80 5.97 -6.93 6.69
C VAL A 80 7.27 -7.58 7.16
N GLU A 81 7.44 -7.70 8.47
CA GLU A 81 8.70 -8.22 9.01
C GLU A 81 8.87 -9.70 8.75
N ALA A 82 7.82 -10.48 8.90
CA ALA A 82 7.95 -11.92 8.84
C ALA A 82 7.90 -12.48 7.43
N VAL A 83 7.28 -11.77 6.51
CA VAL A 83 7.01 -12.30 5.18
C VAL A 83 7.52 -11.38 4.07
N LEU A 84 7.08 -10.12 4.10
CA LEU A 84 7.30 -9.27 2.94
C LEU A 84 8.74 -8.82 2.78
N GLU A 85 9.39 -8.48 3.87
CA GLU A 85 10.79 -8.09 3.78
C GLU A 85 11.69 -9.25 3.36
N PRO A 86 11.55 -10.44 3.94
CA PRO A 86 12.31 -11.57 3.43
C PRO A 86 11.99 -11.91 1.99
N TYR A 87 10.72 -11.81 1.61
CA TYR A 87 10.33 -12.06 0.23
C TYR A 87 11.01 -11.05 -0.70
N GLU A 88 11.09 -9.80 -0.26
CA GLU A 88 11.68 -8.76 -1.07
C GLU A 88 13.17 -9.01 -1.31
N LEU A 89 13.84 -9.62 -0.35
CA LEU A 89 15.24 -9.95 -0.53
C LEU A 89 15.44 -11.00 -1.61
N LEU A 90 14.49 -11.94 -1.70
CA LEU A 90 14.60 -12.99 -2.70
C LEU A 90 14.05 -12.56 -4.04
N PHE A 91 13.03 -11.74 -4.05
CA PHE A 91 12.34 -11.34 -5.28
C PHE A 91 12.12 -9.83 -5.24
N PRO A 92 13.19 -9.03 -5.42
CA PRO A 92 13.07 -7.57 -5.29
C PRO A 92 12.15 -6.98 -6.34
N ARG A 93 11.28 -6.09 -5.89
CA ARG A 93 10.46 -5.34 -6.82
C ARG A 93 11.34 -4.38 -7.56
N GLY A 94 11.13 -4.22 -8.80
CA GLY A 94 11.84 -3.18 -9.51
C GLY A 94 13.33 -3.40 -9.61
N GLU A 95 13.76 -4.62 -9.41
CA GLU A 95 15.17 -4.91 -9.53
C GLU A 95 15.70 -4.52 -10.90
N ASP A 96 14.88 -4.74 -11.89
CA ASP A 96 15.28 -4.44 -13.25
C ASP A 96 15.36 -2.95 -13.51
N ARG A 97 14.89 -2.13 -12.59
CA ARG A 97 14.94 -0.68 -12.78
C ARG A 97 16.13 -0.05 -12.13
N LYS A 98 16.92 -0.82 -11.43
CA LYS A 98 17.96 -0.28 -10.71
C LYS A 98 19.03 0.01 -11.55
N LYS A 99 19.28 0.02 -12.13
CA LYS A 99 20.33 0.34 -12.73
C LYS A 99 20.53 0.75 -13.48
#